data_e427d202f0a0dc6d5df8da883b3d5065
#
_entry.id   e427d202f0a0dc6d5df8da883b3d5065
#
_cell.length_a   1.000
_cell.length_b   1.000
_cell.length_c   1.000
_cell.angle_alpha   90.00
_cell.angle_beta   90.00
_cell.angle_gamma   90.00
#
_symmetry.space_group_name_H-M   'P 1'
#
loop_
_entity.id
_entity.type
_entity.pdbx_description
1 polymer ?
#
loop_
_entity_poly.entity_id
_entity_poly.type
_entity_poly.pdbx_seq_one_letter_code
_entity_poly.pdbx_strand_id
1 'polypeptide(L)'
;MITYLENHNLDVFSLVISTEKSSLKEFENILSINQNLVHTFINKRGKYKDNIINKDYEYINISPLNINKNEALNFLSNYLNIDKSDMMAIGDNVNDLEMVKNSGIGVAVSEAYDELKQVATYVTKASVTDGAFAEAIEKFICNNK
;
A
#
# COMPACT_ATOMS: atom_id res chain seq x y z
N MET A 1 -9.03 -13.36 21.86
CA MET A 1 -7.98 -12.61 21.11
C MET A 1 -7.53 -11.38 21.89
N ILE A 2 -8.40 -10.44 22.24
CA ILE A 2 -8.02 -9.20 22.97
C ILE A 2 -7.26 -9.54 24.26
N THR A 3 -7.80 -10.41 25.12
CA THR A 3 -7.16 -10.87 26.36
C THR A 3 -5.76 -11.47 26.16
N TYR A 4 -5.53 -12.15 25.04
CA TYR A 4 -4.21 -12.70 24.70
C TYR A 4 -3.21 -11.59 24.41
N LEU A 5 -3.61 -10.58 23.63
CA LEU A 5 -2.76 -9.44 23.29
C LEU A 5 -2.38 -8.64 24.54
N GLU A 6 -3.35 -8.35 25.40
CA GLU A 6 -3.15 -7.64 26.67
C GLU A 6 -2.20 -8.41 27.60
N ASN A 7 -2.41 -9.71 27.78
CA ASN A 7 -1.58 -10.54 28.66
C ASN A 7 -0.13 -10.68 28.17
N HIS A 8 0.14 -10.48 26.87
CA HIS A 8 1.48 -10.59 26.29
C HIS A 8 2.07 -9.23 25.91
N ASN A 9 1.39 -8.13 26.24
CA ASN A 9 1.78 -6.75 25.89
C ASN A 9 2.15 -6.61 24.42
N LEU A 10 1.27 -7.13 23.55
CA LEU A 10 1.47 -7.12 22.10
C LEU A 10 0.67 -5.98 21.47
N ASP A 11 1.32 -5.19 20.62
CA ASP A 11 0.69 -4.18 19.82
C ASP A 11 0.18 -4.77 18.49
N VAL A 12 -0.98 -4.29 18.04
CA VAL A 12 -1.57 -4.66 16.74
C VAL A 12 -1.32 -3.55 15.74
N PHE A 13 -0.48 -3.81 14.74
CA PHE A 13 -0.19 -2.84 13.67
C PHE A 13 -1.25 -2.82 12.57
N SER A 14 -1.88 -3.94 12.33
CA SER A 14 -2.88 -4.07 11.28
C SER A 14 -3.82 -5.24 11.58
N LEU A 15 -5.08 -5.08 11.20
CA LEU A 15 -6.11 -6.10 11.29
C LEU A 15 -6.74 -6.28 9.92
N VAL A 16 -6.77 -7.51 9.43
CA VAL A 16 -7.52 -7.88 8.23
C VAL A 16 -8.81 -8.56 8.64
N ILE A 17 -9.92 -8.01 8.20
CA ILE A 17 -11.25 -8.56 8.46
C ILE A 17 -11.85 -9.04 7.15
N SER A 18 -12.48 -10.21 7.19
CA SER A 18 -13.34 -10.72 6.13
C SER A 18 -14.79 -10.60 6.55
N THR A 19 -15.61 -9.95 5.74
CA THR A 19 -17.04 -9.79 5.98
C THR A 19 -17.84 -10.06 4.72
N GLU A 20 -19.09 -10.52 4.88
CA GLU A 20 -20.02 -10.61 3.76
C GLU A 20 -20.35 -9.21 3.23
N LYS A 21 -20.53 -9.08 1.92
CA LYS A 21 -20.91 -7.80 1.29
C LYS A 21 -22.19 -7.20 1.83
N SER A 22 -23.11 -8.05 2.27
CA SER A 22 -24.37 -7.65 2.91
C SER A 22 -24.16 -6.86 4.21
N SER A 23 -23.12 -7.19 4.96
CA SER A 23 -22.77 -6.57 6.26
C SER A 23 -21.80 -5.39 6.13
N LEU A 24 -21.32 -5.10 4.92
CA LEU A 24 -20.28 -4.09 4.69
C LEU A 24 -20.67 -2.71 5.22
N LYS A 25 -21.90 -2.28 4.96
CA LYS A 25 -22.38 -0.94 5.36
C LYS A 25 -22.44 -0.75 6.88
N GLU A 26 -22.80 -1.80 7.60
CA GLU A 26 -22.81 -1.79 9.06
C GLU A 26 -21.38 -1.67 9.59
N PHE A 27 -20.45 -2.38 8.97
CA PHE A 27 -19.03 -2.36 9.32
C PHE A 27 -18.40 -0.99 9.03
N GLU A 28 -18.70 -0.38 7.88
CA GLU A 28 -18.24 0.98 7.54
C GLU A 28 -18.73 2.01 8.59
N ASN A 29 -19.96 1.89 9.06
CA ASN A 29 -20.50 2.75 10.10
C ASN A 29 -19.74 2.60 11.42
N ILE A 30 -19.39 1.39 11.82
CA ILE A 30 -18.61 1.13 13.04
C ILE A 30 -17.20 1.73 12.91
N LEU A 31 -16.56 1.56 11.77
CA LEU A 31 -15.22 2.09 11.52
C LEU A 31 -15.19 3.62 11.46
N SER A 32 -16.24 4.25 10.94
CA SER A 32 -16.32 5.72 10.83
C SER A 32 -16.40 6.43 12.18
N ILE A 33 -16.78 5.75 13.24
CA ILE A 33 -16.84 6.29 14.60
C ILE A 33 -15.43 6.49 15.17
N ASN A 34 -14.45 5.69 14.71
CA ASN A 34 -13.09 5.77 15.21
C ASN A 34 -12.17 6.53 14.23
N GLN A 35 -12.00 7.82 14.47
CA GLN A 35 -11.21 8.72 13.62
C GLN A 35 -9.70 8.43 13.60
N ASN A 36 -9.21 7.57 14.48
CA ASN A 36 -7.79 7.21 14.56
C ASN A 36 -7.43 5.97 13.72
N LEU A 37 -8.41 5.40 13.01
CA LEU A 37 -8.21 4.23 12.16
C LEU A 37 -8.43 4.59 10.69
N VAL A 38 -7.58 4.03 9.85
CA VAL A 38 -7.78 4.01 8.39
C VAL A 38 -8.17 2.61 7.97
N HIS A 39 -9.16 2.50 7.13
CA HIS A 39 -9.55 1.24 6.52
C HIS A 39 -9.41 1.29 5.00
N THR A 40 -8.93 0.21 4.42
CA THR A 40 -8.81 0.04 2.97
C THR A 40 -9.41 -1.28 2.54
N PHE A 41 -10.22 -1.24 1.48
CA PHE A 41 -10.79 -2.46 0.90
C PHE A 41 -9.77 -3.14 0.01
N ILE A 42 -9.42 -4.38 0.35
CA ILE A 42 -8.42 -5.16 -0.39
C ILE A 42 -8.98 -5.63 -1.74
N ASN A 43 -10.30 -5.91 -1.80
CA ASN A 43 -10.94 -6.52 -2.97
C ASN A 43 -11.52 -5.54 -3.99
N LYS A 44 -11.58 -4.26 -3.71
CA LYS A 44 -12.31 -3.32 -4.59
C LYS A 44 -11.80 -3.29 -6.03
N ARG A 45 -10.59 -3.84 -6.30
CA ARG A 45 -10.00 -3.84 -7.65
C ARG A 45 -9.12 -5.07 -7.92
N GLY A 46 -9.53 -6.24 -7.36
CA GLY A 46 -8.69 -7.45 -7.36
C GLY A 46 -8.26 -7.93 -8.73
N LYS A 47 -6.98 -7.82 -9.00
CA LYS A 47 -6.28 -8.58 -10.06
C LYS A 47 -5.96 -10.02 -9.61
N TYR A 48 -6.34 -10.41 -8.40
CA TYR A 48 -6.20 -11.78 -7.95
C TYR A 48 -7.24 -12.64 -8.66
N LYS A 49 -6.86 -13.14 -9.83
CA LYS A 49 -7.66 -14.09 -10.64
C LYS A 49 -7.76 -15.47 -10.01
N ASP A 50 -7.08 -15.70 -8.90
CA ASP A 50 -7.04 -17.01 -8.29
C ASP A 50 -8.22 -17.22 -7.36
N ASN A 51 -8.85 -18.38 -7.52
CA ASN A 51 -10.09 -18.90 -6.93
C ASN A 51 -10.17 -18.95 -5.38
N ILE A 52 -9.30 -18.23 -4.68
CA ILE A 52 -9.20 -18.27 -3.21
C ILE A 52 -10.07 -17.19 -2.56
N ILE A 53 -10.40 -16.12 -3.29
CA ILE A 53 -11.22 -15.03 -2.76
C ILE A 53 -12.68 -15.26 -3.15
N ASN A 54 -13.49 -15.59 -2.17
CA ASN A 54 -14.94 -15.73 -2.37
C ASN A 54 -15.53 -14.37 -2.79
N LYS A 55 -16.24 -14.33 -3.93
CA LYS A 55 -16.84 -13.11 -4.50
C LYS A 55 -17.90 -12.47 -3.60
N ASP A 56 -18.40 -13.20 -2.61
CA ASP A 56 -19.45 -12.75 -1.69
C ASP A 56 -18.88 -12.07 -0.44
N TYR A 57 -17.56 -12.10 -0.28
CA TYR A 57 -16.85 -11.48 0.85
C TYR A 57 -16.04 -10.27 0.42
N GLU A 58 -15.98 -9.28 1.31
CA GLU A 58 -15.01 -8.19 1.26
C GLU A 58 -13.94 -8.40 2.32
N TYR A 59 -12.73 -7.99 1.98
CA TYR A 59 -11.59 -8.01 2.89
C TYR A 59 -11.19 -6.57 3.17
N ILE A 60 -11.15 -6.22 4.46
CA ILE A 60 -10.89 -4.88 4.92
C ILE A 60 -9.59 -4.91 5.72
N ASN A 61 -8.62 -4.12 5.32
CA ASN A 61 -7.45 -3.86 6.12
C ASN A 61 -7.69 -2.61 6.99
N ILE A 62 -7.48 -2.75 8.29
CA ILE A 62 -7.61 -1.68 9.27
C ILE A 62 -6.23 -1.44 9.88
N SER A 63 -5.79 -0.19 9.88
CA SER A 63 -4.52 0.21 10.48
C SER A 63 -4.68 1.55 11.21
N PRO A 64 -3.81 1.89 12.15
CA PRO A 64 -3.73 3.23 12.70
C PRO A 64 -3.47 4.29 11.62
N LEU A 65 -3.96 5.50 11.84
CA LEU A 65 -3.91 6.61 10.88
C LEU A 65 -2.49 6.90 10.36
N ASN A 66 -1.49 6.77 11.23
CA ASN A 66 -0.11 7.12 10.94
C ASN A 66 0.75 5.93 10.50
N ILE A 67 0.13 4.80 10.13
CA ILE A 67 0.85 3.63 9.63
C ILE A 67 0.50 3.43 8.16
N ASN A 68 1.36 3.95 7.29
CA ASN A 68 1.27 3.82 5.85
C ASN A 68 2.66 3.82 5.21
N LYS A 69 2.74 3.52 3.92
CA LYS A 69 4.03 3.43 3.21
C LYS A 69 4.77 4.78 3.10
N ASN A 70 4.04 5.88 3.07
CA ASN A 70 4.66 7.20 3.08
C ASN A 70 5.33 7.52 4.42
N GLU A 71 4.73 7.13 5.53
CA GLU A 71 5.37 7.28 6.84
C GLU A 71 6.62 6.39 6.97
N ALA A 72 6.61 5.21 6.36
CA ALA A 72 7.82 4.39 6.26
C ALA A 72 8.92 5.09 5.44
N LEU A 73 8.57 5.76 4.33
CA LEU A 73 9.52 6.58 3.55
C LEU A 73 10.08 7.73 4.40
N ASN A 74 9.23 8.45 5.14
CA ASN A 74 9.62 9.52 6.05
C ASN A 74 10.58 9.00 7.13
N PHE A 75 10.25 7.86 7.74
CA PHE A 75 11.11 7.22 8.75
C PHE A 75 12.48 6.86 8.17
N LEU A 76 12.54 6.23 7.00
CA LEU A 76 13.79 5.84 6.35
C LEU A 76 14.64 7.06 5.97
N SER A 77 14.02 8.12 5.44
CA SER A 77 14.69 9.39 5.14
C SER A 77 15.40 9.95 6.36
N ASN A 78 14.71 10.03 7.49
CA ASN A 78 15.27 10.52 8.74
C ASN A 78 16.33 9.58 9.32
N TYR A 79 16.08 8.27 9.33
CA TYR A 79 16.97 7.26 9.90
C TYR A 79 18.30 7.15 9.17
N LEU A 80 18.24 7.22 7.83
CA LEU A 80 19.43 7.13 6.97
C LEU A 80 20.09 8.50 6.72
N ASN A 81 19.43 9.59 7.14
CA ASN A 81 19.81 10.96 6.82
C ASN A 81 19.99 11.19 5.30
N ILE A 82 19.01 10.68 4.53
CA ILE A 82 18.94 10.82 3.07
C ILE A 82 17.69 11.62 2.74
N ASP A 83 17.81 12.66 1.92
CA ASP A 83 16.64 13.41 1.48
C ASP A 83 15.72 12.54 0.60
N LYS A 84 14.42 12.74 0.71
CA LYS A 84 13.45 11.99 -0.10
C LYS A 84 13.62 12.25 -1.61
N SER A 85 14.17 13.39 -1.98
CA SER A 85 14.56 13.70 -3.37
C SER A 85 15.60 12.74 -3.93
N ASP A 86 16.38 12.09 -3.08
CA ASP A 86 17.41 11.11 -3.45
C ASP A 86 16.92 9.65 -3.31
N MET A 87 15.63 9.46 -3.00
CA MET A 87 15.01 8.16 -2.84
C MET A 87 14.16 7.79 -4.05
N MET A 88 14.18 6.52 -4.43
CA MET A 88 13.28 5.95 -5.42
C MET A 88 12.23 5.07 -4.73
N ALA A 89 10.97 5.23 -5.11
CA ALA A 89 9.87 4.39 -4.69
C ALA A 89 9.17 3.76 -5.88
N ILE A 90 8.80 2.48 -5.75
CA ILE A 90 8.09 1.72 -6.78
C ILE A 90 6.79 1.19 -6.17
N GLY A 91 5.69 1.35 -6.88
CA GLY A 91 4.37 0.92 -6.42
C GLY A 91 3.45 0.42 -7.52
N ASP A 92 2.41 -0.30 -7.11
CA ASP A 92 1.38 -0.83 -8.01
C ASP A 92 -0.04 -0.47 -7.56
N ASN A 93 -0.23 -0.05 -6.29
CA ASN A 93 -1.54 0.05 -5.67
C ASN A 93 -1.79 1.44 -5.05
N VAL A 94 -3.03 1.71 -4.68
CA VAL A 94 -3.47 3.00 -4.09
C VAL A 94 -2.73 3.32 -2.78
N ASN A 95 -2.37 2.31 -1.98
CA ASN A 95 -1.60 2.50 -0.76
C ASN A 95 -0.14 2.93 -1.00
N ASP A 96 0.34 2.90 -2.25
CA ASP A 96 1.66 3.36 -2.68
C ASP A 96 1.66 4.83 -3.13
N LEU A 97 0.47 5.41 -3.34
CA LEU A 97 0.30 6.71 -4.00
C LEU A 97 1.13 7.81 -3.34
N GLU A 98 0.97 8.00 -2.03
CA GLU A 98 1.69 9.05 -1.32
C GLU A 98 3.21 8.76 -1.23
N MET A 99 3.62 7.51 -1.10
CA MET A 99 5.02 7.12 -1.11
C MET A 99 5.67 7.42 -2.47
N VAL A 100 5.02 7.04 -3.57
CA VAL A 100 5.50 7.28 -4.94
C VAL A 100 5.53 8.77 -5.26
N LYS A 101 4.49 9.51 -4.88
CA LYS A 101 4.39 10.96 -5.09
C LYS A 101 5.47 11.76 -4.33
N ASN A 102 5.82 11.33 -3.12
CA ASN A 102 6.72 12.06 -2.22
C ASN A 102 8.19 11.60 -2.31
N SER A 103 8.50 10.62 -3.14
CA SER A 103 9.90 10.23 -3.45
C SER A 103 10.47 11.08 -4.59
N GLY A 104 11.80 11.20 -4.65
CA GLY A 104 12.49 11.90 -5.73
C GLY A 104 12.29 11.24 -7.09
N ILE A 105 12.26 9.90 -7.11
CA ILE A 105 11.91 9.11 -8.28
C ILE A 105 10.74 8.20 -7.92
N GLY A 106 9.53 8.59 -8.28
CA GLY A 106 8.33 7.79 -8.11
C GLY A 106 8.06 6.93 -9.34
N VAL A 107 7.98 5.61 -9.18
CA VAL A 107 7.76 4.67 -10.28
C VAL A 107 6.45 3.92 -10.08
N ALA A 108 5.59 3.92 -11.07
CA ALA A 108 4.43 3.04 -11.14
C ALA A 108 4.70 1.88 -12.10
N VAL A 109 4.32 0.66 -11.73
CA VAL A 109 4.42 -0.47 -12.66
C VAL A 109 3.36 -0.38 -13.76
N SER A 110 3.56 -1.06 -14.89
CA SER A 110 2.66 -0.96 -16.08
C SER A 110 1.20 -1.28 -15.77
N GLU A 111 0.94 -2.19 -14.85
CA GLU A 111 -0.41 -2.58 -14.42
C GLU A 111 -0.92 -1.84 -13.17
N ALA A 112 -0.19 -0.84 -12.68
CA ALA A 112 -0.61 -0.01 -11.56
C ALA A 112 -1.94 0.72 -11.82
N TYR A 113 -2.59 1.16 -10.76
CA TYR A 113 -3.79 1.99 -10.87
C TYR A 113 -3.51 3.31 -11.59
N ASP A 114 -4.51 3.81 -12.30
CA ASP A 114 -4.36 5.03 -13.10
C ASP A 114 -4.03 6.25 -12.23
N GLU A 115 -4.57 6.33 -11.03
CA GLU A 115 -4.26 7.38 -10.06
C GLU A 115 -2.78 7.37 -9.65
N LEU A 116 -2.19 6.18 -9.49
CA LEU A 116 -0.77 6.05 -9.18
C LEU A 116 0.11 6.41 -10.38
N LYS A 117 -0.28 6.00 -11.58
CA LYS A 117 0.43 6.36 -12.81
C LYS A 117 0.46 7.87 -13.06
N GLN A 118 -0.61 8.58 -12.69
CA GLN A 118 -0.69 10.03 -12.85
C GLN A 118 0.29 10.81 -11.97
N VAL A 119 0.64 10.29 -10.78
CA VAL A 119 1.57 10.95 -9.86
C VAL A 119 3.00 10.44 -10.00
N ALA A 120 3.22 9.33 -10.69
CA ALA A 120 4.53 8.74 -10.87
C ALA A 120 5.39 9.55 -11.86
N THR A 121 6.69 9.66 -11.56
CA THR A 121 7.71 10.21 -12.48
C THR A 121 7.90 9.32 -13.70
N TYR A 122 7.70 8.02 -13.52
CA TYR A 122 7.88 7.03 -14.57
C TYR A 122 6.90 5.87 -14.42
N VAL A 123 6.38 5.39 -15.53
CA VAL A 123 5.59 4.16 -15.62
C VAL A 123 6.39 3.13 -16.39
N THR A 124 6.63 1.95 -15.79
CA THR A 124 7.39 0.87 -16.44
C THR A 124 6.61 0.30 -17.62
N LYS A 125 7.34 -0.22 -18.62
CA LYS A 125 6.76 -0.99 -19.72
C LYS A 125 6.49 -2.44 -19.30
N ALA A 126 7.40 -2.98 -18.48
CA ALA A 126 7.29 -4.31 -17.92
C ALA A 126 6.25 -4.37 -16.81
N SER A 127 5.59 -5.52 -16.68
CA SER A 127 4.73 -5.85 -15.56
C SER A 127 5.55 -6.26 -14.31
N VAL A 128 4.90 -6.42 -13.16
CA VAL A 128 5.56 -6.94 -11.95
C VAL A 128 6.24 -8.27 -12.22
N THR A 129 5.57 -9.15 -12.96
CA THR A 129 6.10 -10.50 -13.29
C THR A 129 7.17 -10.48 -14.39
N ASP A 130 7.20 -9.44 -15.22
CA ASP A 130 8.10 -9.34 -16.38
C ASP A 130 9.32 -8.44 -16.12
N GLY A 131 9.56 -8.06 -14.87
CA GLY A 131 10.77 -7.37 -14.47
C GLY A 131 10.66 -5.85 -14.35
N ALA A 132 9.49 -5.31 -14.00
CA ALA A 132 9.28 -3.87 -13.77
C ALA A 132 10.31 -3.25 -12.81
N PHE A 133 10.68 -3.98 -11.74
CA PHE A 133 11.70 -3.54 -10.81
C PHE A 133 13.09 -3.41 -11.48
N ALA A 134 13.49 -4.42 -12.27
CA ALA A 134 14.76 -4.39 -12.98
C ALA A 134 14.81 -3.23 -13.98
N GLU A 135 13.73 -3.00 -14.75
CA GLU A 135 13.62 -1.87 -15.66
C GLU A 135 13.84 -0.53 -14.96
N ALA A 136 13.22 -0.34 -13.78
CA ALA A 136 13.37 0.88 -13.01
C ALA A 136 14.82 1.08 -12.50
N ILE A 137 15.44 0.02 -11.97
CA ILE A 137 16.82 0.05 -11.48
C ILE A 137 17.79 0.34 -12.63
N GLU A 138 17.65 -0.35 -13.76
CA GLU A 138 18.50 -0.11 -14.94
C GLU A 138 18.39 1.34 -15.41
N LYS A 139 17.17 1.86 -15.50
CA LYS A 139 16.91 3.22 -15.98
C LYS A 139 17.50 4.30 -15.09
N PHE A 140 17.30 4.20 -13.77
CA PHE A 140 17.57 5.31 -12.86
C PHE A 140 18.84 5.15 -12.02
N ILE A 141 19.33 3.92 -11.84
CA ILE A 141 20.49 3.63 -10.99
C ILE A 141 21.70 3.22 -11.85
N CYS A 142 21.52 2.29 -12.81
CA CYS A 142 22.65 1.72 -13.53
C CYS A 142 23.09 2.59 -14.73
N ASN A 143 22.16 3.26 -15.41
CA ASN A 143 22.44 4.04 -16.61
C ASN A 143 22.80 5.51 -16.36
N ASN A 144 22.84 5.96 -15.12
CA ASN A 144 23.27 7.30 -14.71
C ASN A 144 24.77 7.40 -14.38
N LYS A 145 25.62 6.53 -14.97
CA LYS A 145 27.08 6.64 -14.86
C LYS A 145 27.67 7.32 -16.08
#